data_6694c1ccc98b8ec3d761dc6206a5096c
#
_entry.id   6694c1ccc98b8ec3d761dc6206a5096c
#
_cell.length_a   1.000
_cell.length_b   1.000
_cell.length_c   1.000
_cell.angle_alpha   90.00
_cell.angle_beta   90.00
_cell.angle_gamma   90.00
#
_symmetry.space_group_name_H-M   'P 1'
#
loop_
_entity.id
_entity.type
_entity.pdbx_description
1 polymer ?
#
loop_
_entity_poly.entity_id
_entity_poly.type
_entity_poly.pdbx_seq_one_letter_code
_entity_poly.pdbx_strand_id
1 'polypeptide(L)'
;MAKQRKIQDYDGLYSFLRHYVDAMVKLSYREISYVGRDRIPTDGAVIYAPNHTGTLMDAMLLLAIDSSPKVFVARADIFKNPKIAKILTFLKIMPIMRMRDGIDEVKRNNETIEKAVDVLRDKIPFCIFPEGQHQ
;
A
#
# COMPACT_ATOMS: atom_id res chain seq x y z
N MET A 1 16.01 -2.41 -24.88
CA MET A 1 15.02 -1.57 -24.16
C MET A 1 15.22 -1.72 -22.66
N ALA A 2 15.33 -0.64 -21.95
CA ALA A 2 15.37 -0.69 -20.49
C ALA A 2 14.04 -1.22 -19.97
N LYS A 3 14.05 -2.26 -19.13
CA LYS A 3 12.84 -2.78 -18.48
C LYS A 3 12.24 -1.68 -17.61
N GLN A 4 11.02 -1.30 -17.89
CA GLN A 4 10.32 -0.31 -17.08
C GLN A 4 10.13 -0.84 -15.66
N ARG A 5 10.63 -0.09 -14.67
CA ARG A 5 10.55 -0.48 -13.27
C ARG A 5 9.09 -0.48 -12.80
N LYS A 6 8.68 -1.58 -12.21
CA LYS A 6 7.34 -1.73 -11.63
C LYS A 6 7.33 -1.25 -10.17
N ILE A 7 6.15 -0.87 -9.67
CA ILE A 7 5.99 -0.39 -8.30
C ILE A 7 6.38 -1.44 -7.26
N GLN A 8 6.13 -2.72 -7.55
CA GLN A 8 6.46 -3.84 -6.67
C GLN A 8 7.93 -4.30 -6.73
N ASP A 9 8.72 -3.77 -7.65
CA ASP A 9 10.12 -4.19 -7.79
C ASP A 9 10.93 -3.86 -6.53
N TYR A 10 11.92 -4.70 -6.26
CA TYR A 10 12.80 -4.53 -5.10
C TYR A 10 13.53 -3.18 -5.14
N ASP A 11 13.56 -2.54 -4.00
CA ASP A 11 14.30 -1.30 -3.77
C ASP A 11 15.03 -1.37 -2.42
N GLY A 12 16.36 -1.23 -2.47
CA GLY A 12 17.20 -1.33 -1.27
C GLY A 12 16.95 -0.19 -0.28
N LEU A 13 16.71 1.03 -0.76
CA LEU A 13 16.38 2.17 0.09
C LEU A 13 15.00 2.00 0.75
N TYR A 14 14.03 1.49 -0.01
CA TYR A 14 12.72 1.15 0.55
C TYR A 14 12.84 0.09 1.64
N SER A 15 13.60 -0.98 1.42
CA SER A 15 13.82 -2.01 2.43
C SER A 15 14.49 -1.46 3.69
N PHE A 16 15.46 -0.56 3.55
CA PHE A 16 16.10 0.10 4.69
C PHE A 16 15.09 0.96 5.48
N LEU A 17 14.31 1.78 4.79
CA LEU A 17 13.27 2.61 5.41
C LEU A 17 12.17 1.78 6.07
N ARG A 18 11.87 0.61 5.52
CA ARG A 18 10.94 -0.35 6.13
C ARG A 18 11.38 -0.78 7.53
N HIS A 19 12.64 -1.12 7.69
CA HIS A 19 13.18 -1.47 9.02
C HIS A 19 13.07 -0.30 9.99
N TYR A 20 13.32 0.91 9.51
CA TYR A 20 13.15 2.12 10.32
C TYR A 20 11.68 2.31 10.74
N VAL A 21 10.72 2.16 9.82
CA VAL A 21 9.28 2.24 10.11
C VAL A 21 8.86 1.17 11.10
N ASP A 22 9.30 -0.06 10.93
CA ASP A 22 9.01 -1.17 11.86
C ASP A 22 9.53 -0.87 13.27
N ALA A 23 10.73 -0.31 13.40
CA ALA A 23 11.28 0.12 14.67
C ALA A 23 10.46 1.25 15.29
N MET A 24 10.08 2.26 14.49
CA MET A 24 9.24 3.38 14.94
C MET A 24 7.88 2.91 15.45
N VAL A 25 7.22 1.99 14.75
CA VAL A 25 5.94 1.41 15.18
C VAL A 25 6.09 0.69 16.51
N LYS A 26 7.11 -0.16 16.64
CA LYS A 26 7.39 -0.90 17.89
C LYS A 26 7.68 0.02 19.09
N LEU A 27 8.35 1.15 18.83
CA LEU A 27 8.65 2.13 19.88
C LEU A 27 7.43 3.00 20.23
N SER A 28 6.51 3.19 19.30
CA SER A 28 5.31 4.01 19.50
C SER A 28 4.23 3.31 20.33
N TYR A 29 4.28 1.99 20.39
CA TYR A 29 3.31 1.19 21.13
C TYR A 29 4.00 0.40 22.23
N ARG A 30 3.41 0.39 23.42
CA ARG A 30 3.91 -0.41 24.54
C ARG A 30 3.82 -1.90 24.26
N GLU A 31 2.77 -2.31 23.57
CA GLU A 31 2.52 -3.69 23.17
C GLU A 31 1.76 -3.74 21.86
N ILE A 32 2.16 -4.63 20.96
CA ILE A 32 1.46 -4.91 19.72
C ILE A 32 1.19 -6.41 19.70
N SER A 33 -0.10 -6.77 19.71
CA SER A 33 -0.55 -8.14 19.64
C SER A 33 -1.20 -8.42 18.28
N TYR A 34 -0.73 -9.43 17.57
CA TYR A 34 -1.29 -9.87 16.30
C TYR A 34 -2.05 -11.17 16.49
N VAL A 35 -3.36 -11.12 16.47
CA VAL A 35 -4.22 -12.31 16.59
C VAL A 35 -4.50 -12.87 15.19
N GLY A 36 -4.23 -14.16 14.98
CA GLY A 36 -4.49 -14.84 13.71
C GLY A 36 -3.45 -14.59 12.61
N ARG A 37 -2.30 -14.04 12.95
CA ARG A 37 -1.19 -13.83 12.00
C ARG A 37 -0.75 -15.10 11.28
N ASP A 38 -0.78 -16.23 11.99
CA ASP A 38 -0.47 -17.57 11.49
C ASP A 38 -1.43 -18.04 10.39
N ARG A 39 -2.62 -17.45 10.30
CA ARG A 39 -3.62 -17.77 9.28
C ARG A 39 -3.43 -17.00 7.97
N ILE A 40 -2.52 -16.03 7.93
CA ILE A 40 -2.26 -15.25 6.71
C ILE A 40 -1.44 -16.12 5.75
N PRO A 41 -1.92 -16.32 4.49
CA PRO A 41 -1.17 -17.07 3.50
C PRO A 41 0.19 -16.41 3.20
N THR A 42 1.24 -17.21 3.10
CA THR A 42 2.60 -16.72 2.81
C THR A 42 3.08 -17.09 1.41
N ASP A 43 2.37 -17.98 0.72
CA ASP A 43 2.76 -18.58 -0.56
C ASP A 43 1.90 -18.16 -1.75
N GLY A 44 0.95 -17.25 -1.54
CA GLY A 44 0.00 -16.81 -2.57
C GLY A 44 -0.24 -15.31 -2.60
N ALA A 45 -1.11 -14.90 -3.51
CA ALA A 45 -1.61 -13.54 -3.59
C ALA A 45 -2.51 -13.22 -2.39
N VAL A 46 -2.29 -12.10 -1.74
CA VAL A 46 -3.06 -11.64 -0.57
C VAL A 46 -3.54 -10.22 -0.77
N ILE A 47 -4.82 -9.99 -0.51
CA ILE A 47 -5.40 -8.66 -0.43
C ILE A 47 -5.77 -8.38 1.02
N TYR A 48 -5.19 -7.33 1.60
CA TYR A 48 -5.58 -6.82 2.90
C TYR A 48 -6.66 -5.76 2.73
N ALA A 49 -7.81 -5.94 3.37
CA ALA A 49 -8.94 -5.02 3.32
C ALA A 49 -9.42 -4.66 4.74
N PRO A 50 -8.58 -4.00 5.54
CA PRO A 50 -8.89 -3.68 6.92
C PRO A 50 -9.84 -2.49 7.03
N ASN A 51 -10.47 -2.33 8.19
CA ASN A 51 -11.15 -1.10 8.56
C ASN A 51 -10.16 0.05 8.70
N HIS A 52 -10.58 1.26 8.36
CA HIS A 52 -9.72 2.44 8.35
C HIS A 52 -10.19 3.46 9.38
N THR A 53 -9.72 3.30 10.60
CA THR A 53 -10.08 4.16 11.74
C THR A 53 -8.99 5.16 12.12
N GLY A 54 -7.74 4.88 11.79
CA GLY A 54 -6.55 5.60 12.26
C GLY A 54 -5.58 6.06 11.18
N THR A 55 -6.04 6.71 10.16
CA THR A 55 -5.23 7.38 9.12
C THR A 55 -3.94 6.63 8.74
N LEU A 56 -2.77 7.25 8.90
CA LEU A 56 -1.47 6.70 8.54
C LEU A 56 -1.07 5.50 9.40
N MET A 57 -1.48 5.47 10.66
CA MET A 57 -1.09 4.40 11.58
C MET A 57 -1.62 3.03 11.16
N ASP A 58 -2.80 2.96 10.56
CA ASP A 58 -3.37 1.69 10.07
C ASP A 58 -2.47 1.08 9.00
N ALA A 59 -1.99 1.91 8.06
CA ALA A 59 -1.05 1.45 7.03
C ALA A 59 0.29 1.00 7.64
N MET A 60 0.81 1.74 8.62
CA MET A 60 2.06 1.39 9.30
C MET A 60 1.95 0.08 10.08
N LEU A 61 0.82 -0.16 10.76
CA LEU A 61 0.56 -1.42 11.46
C LEU A 61 0.45 -2.60 10.49
N LEU A 62 -0.18 -2.42 9.34
CA LEU A 62 -0.21 -3.45 8.29
C LEU A 62 1.19 -3.76 7.78
N LEU A 63 2.02 -2.75 7.57
CA LEU A 63 3.41 -2.95 7.19
C LEU A 63 4.19 -3.74 8.23
N ALA A 64 3.94 -3.49 9.50
CA ALA A 64 4.66 -4.12 10.61
C ALA A 64 4.25 -5.58 10.89
N ILE A 65 3.22 -6.12 10.23
CA ILE A 65 2.80 -7.54 10.38
C ILE A 65 3.95 -8.48 10.02
N ASP A 66 4.66 -8.18 8.95
CA ASP A 66 5.84 -8.92 8.48
C ASP A 66 6.80 -7.99 7.74
N SER A 67 7.95 -8.50 7.30
CA SER A 67 8.97 -7.74 6.58
C SER A 67 8.74 -7.63 5.08
N SER A 68 7.67 -8.23 4.55
CA SER A 68 7.39 -8.19 3.10
C SER A 68 6.98 -6.78 2.64
N PRO A 69 7.36 -6.39 1.41
CA PRO A 69 6.82 -5.17 0.82
C PRO A 69 5.32 -5.32 0.57
N LYS A 70 4.60 -4.22 0.68
CA LYS A 70 3.15 -4.17 0.43
C LYS A 70 2.83 -2.98 -0.45
N VAL A 71 1.90 -3.13 -1.38
CA VAL A 71 1.43 -2.06 -2.24
C VAL A 71 0.09 -1.55 -1.73
N PHE A 72 -0.02 -0.25 -1.60
CA PHE A 72 -1.22 0.44 -1.13
C PHE A 72 -1.87 1.27 -2.24
N VAL A 73 -3.12 1.62 -2.06
CA VAL A 73 -3.79 2.66 -2.83
C VAL A 73 -4.18 3.82 -1.93
N ALA A 74 -4.11 5.03 -2.48
CA ALA A 74 -4.51 6.25 -1.81
C ALA A 74 -5.27 7.17 -2.79
N ARG A 75 -5.96 8.15 -2.26
CA ARG A 75 -6.73 9.12 -3.05
C ARG A 75 -5.85 9.80 -4.10
N ALA A 76 -6.33 9.86 -5.33
CA ALA A 76 -5.57 10.44 -6.44
C ALA A 76 -5.26 11.93 -6.28
N ASP A 77 -6.09 12.67 -5.55
CA ASP A 77 -5.88 14.11 -5.34
C ASP A 77 -4.57 14.44 -4.60
N ILE A 78 -4.06 13.55 -3.75
CA ILE A 78 -2.77 13.74 -3.09
C ILE A 78 -1.57 13.58 -4.04
N PHE A 79 -1.77 12.98 -5.22
CA PHE A 79 -0.75 12.83 -6.26
C PHE A 79 -0.63 14.05 -7.20
N LYS A 80 -1.44 15.10 -7.01
CA LYS A 80 -1.39 16.30 -7.86
C LYS A 80 -0.07 17.05 -7.77
N ASN A 81 0.58 17.02 -6.61
CA ASN A 81 1.92 17.58 -6.45
C ASN A 81 2.97 16.57 -6.93
N PRO A 82 3.81 16.90 -7.95
CA PRO A 82 4.78 15.95 -8.51
C PRO A 82 5.80 15.44 -7.50
N LYS A 83 6.21 16.25 -6.54
CA LYS A 83 7.17 15.84 -5.48
C LYS A 83 6.54 14.82 -4.54
N ILE A 84 5.29 15.06 -4.13
CA ILE A 84 4.54 14.13 -3.29
C ILE A 84 4.24 12.84 -4.06
N ALA A 85 3.85 12.93 -5.34
CA ALA A 85 3.62 11.77 -6.18
C ALA A 85 4.85 10.86 -6.28
N LYS A 86 6.06 11.43 -6.41
CA LYS A 86 7.30 10.65 -6.41
C LYS A 86 7.54 9.93 -5.08
N ILE A 87 7.29 10.59 -3.96
CA ILE A 87 7.44 9.99 -2.62
C ILE A 87 6.43 8.87 -2.43
N LEU A 88 5.17 9.09 -2.79
CA LEU A 88 4.12 8.07 -2.66
C LEU A 88 4.40 6.84 -3.55
N THR A 89 4.86 7.06 -4.78
CA THR A 89 5.23 5.97 -5.69
C THR A 89 6.44 5.18 -5.14
N PHE A 90 7.42 5.86 -4.58
CA PHE A 90 8.56 5.24 -3.90
C PHE A 90 8.10 4.37 -2.71
N LEU A 91 7.10 4.84 -1.95
CA LEU A 91 6.49 4.11 -0.84
C LEU A 91 5.53 2.99 -1.29
N LYS A 92 5.47 2.70 -2.60
CA LYS A 92 4.60 1.69 -3.20
C LYS A 92 3.11 1.98 -3.01
N ILE A 93 2.74 3.25 -3.14
CA ILE A 93 1.36 3.71 -3.07
C ILE A 93 0.89 4.13 -4.46
N MET A 94 -0.25 3.61 -4.90
CA MET A 94 -0.85 3.92 -6.20
C MET A 94 -2.08 4.82 -6.04
N PRO A 95 -2.37 5.71 -7.01
CA PRO A 95 -3.56 6.55 -6.97
C PRO A 95 -4.83 5.76 -7.31
N ILE A 96 -5.93 6.10 -6.63
CA ILE A 96 -7.28 5.65 -6.98
C ILE A 96 -8.23 6.85 -7.06
N MET A 97 -8.99 6.92 -8.15
CA MET A 97 -10.00 7.94 -8.38
C MET A 97 -11.33 7.55 -7.70
N ARG A 98 -12.03 8.54 -7.18
CA ARG A 98 -13.36 8.35 -6.57
C ARG A 98 -14.46 8.82 -7.51
N MET A 99 -15.68 8.34 -7.31
CA MET A 99 -16.85 8.74 -8.13
C MET A 99 -17.04 10.26 -8.19
N ARG A 100 -16.78 10.97 -7.10
CA ARG A 100 -16.87 12.44 -7.05
C ARG A 100 -15.80 13.18 -7.87
N ASP A 101 -14.75 12.47 -8.30
CA ASP A 101 -13.70 13.04 -9.14
C ASP A 101 -14.12 13.09 -10.62
N GLY A 102 -15.27 12.48 -10.99
CA GLY A 102 -15.85 12.41 -12.32
C GLY A 102 -15.81 11.02 -12.93
N ILE A 103 -16.78 10.74 -13.80
CA ILE A 103 -16.91 9.41 -14.43
C ILE A 103 -15.70 9.09 -15.31
N ASP A 104 -15.21 10.09 -16.05
CA ASP A 104 -14.04 9.90 -16.93
C ASP A 104 -12.75 9.66 -16.11
N GLU A 105 -12.63 10.27 -14.95
CA GLU A 105 -11.52 10.04 -14.04
C GLU A 105 -11.57 8.63 -13.43
N VAL A 106 -12.77 8.12 -13.12
CA VAL A 106 -12.95 6.74 -12.63
C VAL A 106 -12.48 5.70 -13.65
N LYS A 107 -12.61 5.96 -14.95
CA LYS A 107 -12.09 5.07 -15.99
C LYS A 107 -10.57 4.88 -15.92
N ARG A 108 -9.84 5.85 -15.41
CA ARG A 108 -8.39 5.72 -15.16
C ARG A 108 -8.05 4.69 -14.09
N ASN A 109 -9.02 4.30 -13.27
CA ASN A 109 -8.82 3.21 -12.31
C ASN A 109 -8.51 1.87 -13.00
N ASN A 110 -8.85 1.70 -14.28
CA ASN A 110 -8.50 0.48 -15.03
C ASN A 110 -6.97 0.26 -15.03
N GLU A 111 -6.18 1.32 -15.20
CA GLU A 111 -4.71 1.21 -15.12
C GLU A 111 -4.25 0.79 -13.72
N THR A 112 -4.88 1.33 -12.68
CA THR A 112 -4.57 0.96 -11.29
C THR A 112 -4.97 -0.49 -11.02
N ILE A 113 -6.11 -0.94 -11.55
CA ILE A 113 -6.56 -2.34 -11.43
C ILE A 113 -5.58 -3.28 -12.14
N GLU A 114 -5.14 -2.96 -13.36
CA GLU A 114 -4.15 -3.76 -14.08
C GLU A 114 -2.83 -3.87 -13.31
N LYS A 115 -2.35 -2.77 -12.77
CA LYS A 115 -1.15 -2.76 -11.91
C LYS A 115 -1.36 -3.58 -10.64
N ALA A 116 -2.52 -3.51 -10.01
CA ALA A 116 -2.85 -4.31 -8.83
C ALA A 116 -2.86 -5.81 -9.15
N VAL A 117 -3.43 -6.21 -10.30
CA VAL A 117 -3.40 -7.61 -10.77
C VAL A 117 -1.96 -8.08 -10.97
N ASP A 118 -1.11 -7.24 -11.57
CA ASP A 118 0.30 -7.55 -11.79
C ASP A 118 1.08 -7.70 -10.47
N VAL A 119 0.81 -6.83 -9.50
CA VAL A 119 1.36 -6.93 -8.13
C VAL A 119 0.98 -8.26 -7.49
N LEU A 120 -0.27 -8.66 -7.59
CA LEU A 120 -0.77 -9.92 -7.01
C LEU A 120 -0.20 -11.14 -7.75
N ARG A 121 0.03 -11.07 -9.06
CA ARG A 121 0.71 -12.12 -9.82
C ARG A 121 2.15 -12.34 -9.34
N ASP A 122 2.82 -11.29 -8.94
CA ASP A 122 4.16 -11.36 -8.34
C ASP A 122 4.13 -11.76 -6.85
N LYS A 123 2.96 -12.13 -6.32
CA LYS A 123 2.73 -12.54 -4.92
C LYS A 123 3.12 -11.48 -3.89
N ILE A 124 3.02 -10.22 -4.27
CA ILE A 124 3.19 -9.08 -3.38
C ILE A 124 1.84 -8.71 -2.77
N PRO A 125 1.71 -8.57 -1.45
CA PRO A 125 0.47 -8.18 -0.81
C PRO A 125 -0.02 -6.81 -1.29
N PHE A 126 -1.32 -6.72 -1.55
CA PHE A 126 -2.00 -5.50 -1.96
C PHE A 126 -2.97 -5.07 -0.86
N CYS A 127 -2.93 -3.79 -0.50
CA CYS A 127 -3.71 -3.25 0.61
C CYS A 127 -4.69 -2.18 0.11
N ILE A 128 -5.95 -2.33 0.46
CA ILE A 128 -7.00 -1.37 0.15
C ILE A 128 -7.85 -1.12 1.40
N PHE A 129 -8.20 0.13 1.65
CA PHE A 129 -9.17 0.50 2.70
C PHE A 129 -10.53 0.71 2.05
N PRO A 130 -11.43 -0.27 2.10
CA PRO A 130 -12.66 -0.28 1.27
C PRO A 130 -13.68 0.77 1.67
N GLU A 131 -13.61 1.30 2.88
CA GLU A 131 -14.54 2.31 3.37
C GLU A 131 -14.39 3.65 2.63
N GLY A 132 -13.21 3.95 2.10
CA GLY A 132 -12.95 5.15 1.32
C GLY A 132 -13.09 6.48 2.05
N GLN A 133 -13.44 6.46 3.32
CA GLN A 133 -13.59 7.63 4.19
C GLN A 133 -13.07 7.33 5.59
N HIS A 134 -12.53 8.34 6.24
CA HIS A 134 -12.24 8.28 7.66
C HIS A 134 -13.55 8.44 8.45
N GLN A 135 -13.79 7.57 9.39
CA GLN A 135 -14.88 7.74 10.36
C GLN A 135 -14.37 8.54 11.55
#